data_b5bf7632f274bf898136850ae20a9eda
#
_entry.id   b5bf7632f274bf898136850ae20a9eda
#
_cell.length_a   1.000
_cell.length_b   1.000
_cell.length_c   1.000
_cell.angle_alpha   90.00
_cell.angle_beta   90.00
_cell.angle_gamma   90.00
#
_symmetry.space_group_name_H-M   'P 1'
#
loop_
_entity.id
_entity.type
_entity.pdbx_description
1 polymer ?
#
loop_
_entity_poly.entity_id
_entity_poly.type
_entity_poly.pdbx_seq_one_letter_code
_entity_poly.pdbx_strand_id
1 'polypeptide(L)'
;MLEEFLGREKVAPIYNKGWVDVMIDVDRDIGGKALNERLKGKRSGGLPWSVILDPNGKEIVSSNAEPKGGNIGGPVAPEECAWMLEMLKRSSGTKVSFAELKVIDEELEIYSTPRRRR
;
A
#
# COMPACT_ATOMS: atom_id res chain seq x y z
N MET A 1 -7.21 -0.93 8.77
CA MET A 1 -6.06 -0.06 9.12
C MET A 1 -5.52 0.70 7.93
N LEU A 2 -5.16 0.04 6.85
CA LEU A 2 -4.67 0.74 5.65
C LEU A 2 -5.73 1.66 5.05
N GLU A 3 -6.98 1.19 4.97
CA GLU A 3 -8.09 1.98 4.47
C GLU A 3 -8.32 3.23 5.30
N GLU A 4 -8.20 3.12 6.62
CA GLU A 4 -8.34 4.23 7.53
C GLU A 4 -7.26 5.28 7.27
N PHE A 5 -6.02 4.86 7.08
CA PHE A 5 -4.92 5.76 6.75
C PHE A 5 -5.18 6.48 5.42
N LEU A 6 -5.53 5.74 4.38
CA LEU A 6 -5.75 6.30 3.03
C LEU A 6 -6.99 7.21 2.97
N GLY A 7 -7.90 7.08 3.95
CA GLY A 7 -9.07 7.94 4.05
C GLY A 7 -8.87 9.21 4.88
N ARG A 8 -7.67 9.43 5.44
CA ARG A 8 -7.42 10.61 6.26
C ARG A 8 -7.56 11.90 5.44
N GLU A 9 -7.98 12.97 6.11
CA GLU A 9 -8.30 14.25 5.50
C GLU A 9 -7.19 14.79 4.60
N LYS A 10 -5.93 14.66 5.00
CA LYS A 10 -4.80 15.16 4.23
C LYS A 10 -4.26 14.15 3.20
N VAL A 11 -4.60 12.89 3.36
CA VAL A 11 -4.10 11.81 2.50
C VAL A 11 -5.04 11.54 1.33
N ALA A 12 -6.34 11.43 1.60
CA ALA A 12 -7.32 11.04 0.58
C ALA A 12 -7.30 11.90 -0.69
N PRO A 13 -7.25 13.25 -0.60
CA PRO A 13 -7.21 14.07 -1.82
C PRO A 13 -5.99 13.80 -2.69
N ILE A 14 -4.85 13.52 -2.07
CA ILE A 14 -3.62 13.20 -2.80
C ILE A 14 -3.72 11.79 -3.39
N TYR A 15 -4.12 10.84 -2.57
CA TYR A 15 -4.21 9.44 -2.96
C TYR A 15 -5.18 9.25 -4.13
N ASN A 16 -6.34 9.89 -4.07
CA ASN A 16 -7.37 9.75 -5.09
C ASN A 16 -6.98 10.33 -6.46
N LYS A 17 -5.95 11.16 -6.51
CA LYS A 17 -5.42 11.68 -7.77
C LYS A 17 -4.58 10.64 -8.53
N GLY A 18 -3.89 9.78 -7.81
CA GLY A 18 -2.87 8.90 -8.38
C GLY A 18 -3.26 7.43 -8.47
N TRP A 19 -4.24 6.99 -7.69
CA TRP A 19 -4.55 5.57 -7.59
C TRP A 19 -6.05 5.30 -7.55
N VAL A 20 -6.42 4.11 -8.01
CA VAL A 20 -7.79 3.59 -7.91
C VAL A 20 -7.73 2.34 -7.06
N ASP A 21 -8.48 2.32 -5.96
CA ASP A 21 -8.53 1.18 -5.07
C ASP A 21 -9.47 0.11 -5.58
N VAL A 22 -8.99 -1.14 -5.51
CA VAL A 22 -9.83 -2.32 -5.69
C VAL A 22 -9.62 -3.21 -4.48
N MET A 23 -10.67 -3.39 -3.69
CA MET A 23 -10.64 -4.25 -2.51
C MET A 23 -11.18 -5.63 -2.88
N ILE A 24 -10.42 -6.68 -2.57
CA ILE A 24 -10.80 -8.05 -2.88
C ILE A 24 -10.86 -8.85 -1.58
N ASP A 25 -12.04 -9.39 -1.30
CA ASP A 25 -12.24 -10.33 -0.20
C ASP A 25 -11.96 -11.73 -0.75
N VAL A 26 -10.83 -12.31 -0.34
CA VAL A 26 -10.39 -13.61 -0.87
C VAL A 26 -11.32 -14.75 -0.51
N ASP A 27 -12.13 -14.59 0.54
CA ASP A 27 -13.04 -15.63 0.99
C ASP A 27 -14.45 -15.50 0.41
N ARG A 28 -14.88 -14.27 0.11
CA ARG A 28 -16.25 -13.96 -0.29
C ARG A 28 -16.42 -13.60 -1.76
N ASP A 29 -15.44 -12.91 -2.33
CA ASP A 29 -15.54 -12.49 -3.73
C ASP A 29 -15.32 -13.68 -4.66
N ILE A 30 -16.19 -13.82 -5.67
CA ILE A 30 -16.04 -14.87 -6.68
C ILE A 30 -14.72 -14.67 -7.40
N GLY A 31 -13.89 -15.73 -7.40
CA GLY A 31 -12.56 -15.68 -8.01
C GLY A 31 -11.51 -14.92 -7.20
N GLY A 32 -11.87 -14.38 -6.02
CA GLY A 32 -10.93 -13.61 -5.19
C GLY A 32 -9.72 -14.44 -4.77
N LYS A 33 -9.93 -15.67 -4.36
CA LYS A 33 -8.85 -16.57 -3.94
C LYS A 33 -7.89 -16.89 -5.10
N ALA A 34 -8.43 -17.20 -6.28
CA ALA A 34 -7.63 -17.49 -7.47
C ALA A 34 -6.83 -16.25 -7.91
N LEU A 35 -7.45 -15.07 -7.87
CA LEU A 35 -6.78 -13.82 -8.20
C LEU A 35 -5.65 -13.53 -7.23
N ASN A 36 -5.89 -13.73 -5.93
CA ASN A 36 -4.87 -13.54 -4.91
C ASN A 36 -3.67 -14.46 -5.16
N GLU A 37 -3.92 -15.73 -5.44
CA GLU A 37 -2.86 -16.69 -5.73
C GLU A 37 -2.05 -16.30 -6.98
N ARG A 38 -2.73 -15.83 -8.02
CA ARG A 38 -2.08 -15.39 -9.25
C ARG A 38 -1.19 -14.18 -9.04
N LEU A 39 -1.69 -13.15 -8.34
CA LEU A 39 -0.97 -11.90 -8.12
C LEU A 39 0.16 -12.06 -7.10
N LYS A 40 -0.13 -12.73 -6.00
CA LYS A 40 0.83 -12.90 -4.91
C LYS A 40 1.88 -13.96 -5.22
N GLY A 41 1.51 -15.01 -5.93
CA GLY A 41 2.40 -16.11 -6.26
C GLY A 41 2.89 -16.81 -5.01
N LYS A 42 4.19 -17.07 -4.95
CA LYS A 42 4.83 -17.75 -3.82
C LYS A 42 5.30 -16.82 -2.71
N ARG A 43 4.99 -15.52 -2.83
CA ARG A 43 5.42 -14.56 -1.81
C ARG A 43 4.74 -14.84 -0.47
N SER A 44 5.49 -14.64 0.62
CA SER A 44 5.01 -14.88 1.97
C SER A 44 4.22 -13.70 2.51
N GLY A 45 3.55 -13.94 3.62
CA GLY A 45 2.82 -12.94 4.36
C GLY A 45 1.31 -13.16 4.28
N GLY A 46 0.63 -12.74 5.33
CA GLY A 46 -0.82 -12.83 5.42
C GLY A 46 -1.51 -11.60 4.85
N LEU A 47 -2.75 -11.42 5.24
CA LEU A 47 -3.54 -10.24 4.89
C LEU A 47 -3.34 -9.15 5.95
N PRO A 48 -3.46 -7.88 5.60
CA PRO A 48 -3.67 -7.39 4.25
C PRO A 48 -2.41 -7.48 3.38
N TRP A 49 -2.59 -7.83 2.12
CA TRP A 49 -1.53 -7.84 1.12
C TRP A 49 -1.95 -6.92 -0.02
N SER A 50 -1.02 -6.10 -0.47
CA SER A 50 -1.31 -5.09 -1.49
C SER A 50 -0.36 -5.21 -2.67
N VAL A 51 -0.86 -4.90 -3.85
CA VAL A 51 -0.06 -4.80 -5.06
C VAL A 51 -0.57 -3.62 -5.88
N ILE A 52 0.36 -2.90 -6.48
CA ILE A 52 0.02 -1.79 -7.37
C ILE A 52 0.34 -2.21 -8.81
N LEU A 53 -0.66 -2.12 -9.66
CA LEU A 53 -0.54 -2.49 -11.07
C LEU A 53 -0.56 -1.24 -11.94
N ASP A 54 0.07 -1.33 -13.11
CA ASP A 54 -0.06 -0.29 -14.12
C ASP A 54 -1.42 -0.45 -14.86
N PRO A 55 -1.80 0.50 -15.75
CA PRO A 55 -3.07 0.38 -16.47
C PRO A 55 -3.22 -0.86 -17.34
N ASN A 56 -2.12 -1.53 -17.64
CA ASN A 56 -2.13 -2.78 -18.42
C ASN A 56 -2.20 -4.02 -17.53
N GLY A 57 -2.27 -3.85 -16.22
CA GLY A 57 -2.32 -4.96 -15.27
C GLY A 57 -0.97 -5.53 -14.90
N LYS A 58 0.12 -4.87 -15.27
CA LYS A 58 1.48 -5.30 -14.92
C LYS A 58 1.87 -4.78 -13.55
N GLU A 59 2.46 -5.64 -12.73
CA GLU A 59 2.88 -5.25 -11.38
C GLU A 59 3.99 -4.20 -11.39
N ILE A 60 3.79 -3.13 -10.62
CA ILE A 60 4.79 -2.11 -10.38
C ILE A 60 5.54 -2.43 -9.09
N VAL A 61 4.79 -2.68 -8.00
CA VAL A 61 5.34 -2.91 -6.67
C VAL A 61 4.30 -3.60 -5.80
N SER A 62 4.74 -4.35 -4.80
CA SER A 62 3.83 -4.99 -3.84
C SER A 62 4.19 -4.60 -2.41
N SER A 63 3.34 -5.01 -1.46
CA SER A 63 3.59 -4.79 -0.03
C SER A 63 4.69 -5.69 0.53
N ASN A 64 5.26 -6.59 -0.28
CA ASN A 64 6.45 -7.34 0.10
C ASN A 64 7.67 -6.43 -0.02
N ALA A 65 8.20 -5.99 1.12
CA ALA A 65 9.30 -5.04 1.17
C ALA A 65 10.60 -5.63 0.65
N GLU A 66 11.26 -4.88 -0.22
CA GLU A 66 12.59 -5.30 -0.71
C GLU A 66 13.68 -4.86 0.27
N PRO A 67 14.77 -5.58 0.38
CA PRO A 67 15.10 -6.81 -0.36
C PRO A 67 14.61 -8.11 0.29
N LYS A 68 14.10 -8.04 1.51
CA LYS A 68 13.75 -9.24 2.29
C LYS A 68 12.43 -9.90 1.90
N GLY A 69 11.54 -9.18 1.24
CA GLY A 69 10.29 -9.72 0.76
C GLY A 69 9.17 -9.87 1.79
N GLY A 70 9.36 -9.36 3.02
CA GLY A 70 8.33 -9.44 4.05
C GLY A 70 7.14 -8.52 3.76
N ASN A 71 5.93 -9.03 3.94
CA ASN A 71 4.72 -8.24 3.76
C ASN A 71 4.58 -7.22 4.90
N ILE A 72 4.48 -5.93 4.54
CA ILE A 72 4.32 -4.88 5.56
C ILE A 72 2.91 -4.80 6.13
N GLY A 73 1.91 -5.37 5.45
CA GLY A 73 0.52 -5.27 5.90
C GLY A 73 0.05 -3.83 5.96
N GLY A 74 -0.53 -3.45 7.10
CA GLY A 74 -0.82 -2.05 7.42
C GLY A 74 0.44 -1.42 8.01
N PRO A 75 0.92 -0.28 7.50
CA PRO A 75 2.21 0.26 7.91
C PRO A 75 2.17 0.88 9.31
N VAL A 76 2.98 0.36 10.22
CA VAL A 76 3.09 0.87 11.60
C VAL A 76 4.55 1.11 11.97
N ALA A 77 5.42 0.10 11.83
CA ALA A 77 6.84 0.25 12.11
C ALA A 77 7.52 1.22 11.14
N PRO A 78 8.62 1.89 11.54
CA PRO A 78 9.28 2.84 10.65
C PRO A 78 9.66 2.26 9.30
N GLU A 79 10.16 1.04 9.25
CA GLU A 79 10.53 0.37 7.99
C GLU A 79 9.33 0.04 7.14
N GLU A 80 8.18 -0.24 7.76
CA GLU A 80 6.93 -0.48 7.05
C GLU A 80 6.40 0.81 6.42
N CYS A 81 6.48 1.91 7.16
CA CYS A 81 6.10 3.23 6.64
C CYS A 81 7.01 3.65 5.49
N ALA A 82 8.31 3.40 5.62
CA ALA A 82 9.27 3.72 4.57
C ALA A 82 8.96 2.94 3.28
N TRP A 83 8.61 1.67 3.41
CA TRP A 83 8.25 0.87 2.24
C TRP A 83 6.92 1.31 1.62
N MET A 84 5.92 1.64 2.44
CA MET A 84 4.65 2.18 1.93
C MET A 84 4.89 3.44 1.10
N LEU A 85 5.72 4.35 1.61
CA LEU A 85 6.06 5.57 0.88
C LEU A 85 6.77 5.25 -0.44
N GLU A 86 7.68 4.27 -0.43
CA GLU A 86 8.39 3.82 -1.62
C GLU A 86 7.42 3.22 -2.65
N MET A 87 6.42 2.45 -2.20
CA MET A 87 5.39 1.91 -3.08
C MET A 87 4.65 3.04 -3.83
N LEU A 88 4.26 4.05 -3.09
CA LEU A 88 3.54 5.20 -3.67
C LEU A 88 4.45 6.00 -4.59
N LYS A 89 5.71 6.20 -4.20
CA LYS A 89 6.69 6.92 -5.00
C LYS A 89 6.95 6.22 -6.34
N ARG A 90 7.12 4.90 -6.33
CA ARG A 90 7.39 4.13 -7.55
C ARG A 90 6.23 4.13 -8.53
N SER A 91 5.00 4.29 -8.02
CA SER A 91 3.79 4.16 -8.82
C SER A 91 3.11 5.47 -9.15
N SER A 92 3.53 6.60 -8.55
CA SER A 92 2.83 7.88 -8.70
C SER A 92 2.99 8.54 -10.06
N GLY A 93 4.10 8.27 -10.75
CA GLY A 93 4.38 8.93 -12.02
C GLY A 93 4.41 10.45 -11.85
N THR A 94 3.69 11.15 -12.70
CA THR A 94 3.58 12.61 -12.64
C THR A 94 2.31 13.10 -11.95
N LYS A 95 1.46 12.19 -11.50
CA LYS A 95 0.14 12.55 -10.93
C LYS A 95 0.22 13.11 -9.53
N VAL A 96 1.27 12.79 -8.79
CA VAL A 96 1.47 13.24 -7.42
C VAL A 96 2.86 13.86 -7.33
N SER A 97 2.92 15.07 -6.77
CA SER A 97 4.18 15.81 -6.66
C SER A 97 5.03 15.33 -5.50
N PHE A 98 6.31 15.69 -5.51
CA PHE A 98 7.21 15.42 -4.40
C PHE A 98 6.69 16.02 -3.09
N ALA A 99 6.15 17.25 -3.14
CA ALA A 99 5.59 17.90 -1.96
C ALA A 99 4.39 17.14 -1.41
N GLU A 100 3.55 16.59 -2.28
CA GLU A 100 2.40 15.77 -1.88
C GLU A 100 2.83 14.44 -1.26
N LEU A 101 3.86 13.81 -1.79
CA LEU A 101 4.44 12.59 -1.19
C LEU A 101 4.99 12.88 0.20
N LYS A 102 5.56 14.06 0.39
CA LYS A 102 6.05 14.49 1.70
C LYS A 102 4.92 14.63 2.72
N VAL A 103 3.77 15.14 2.29
CA VAL A 103 2.57 15.20 3.14
C VAL A 103 2.16 13.78 3.58
N ILE A 104 2.16 12.84 2.64
CA ILE A 104 1.84 11.44 2.96
C ILE A 104 2.84 10.87 3.98
N ASP A 105 4.12 11.14 3.81
CA ASP A 105 5.18 10.70 4.73
C ASP A 105 4.93 11.23 6.14
N GLU A 106 4.63 12.51 6.26
CA GLU A 106 4.33 13.14 7.55
C GLU A 106 3.08 12.52 8.19
N GLU A 107 2.04 12.29 7.41
CA GLU A 107 0.80 11.68 7.91
C GLU A 107 0.99 10.21 8.31
N LEU A 108 1.87 9.48 7.62
CA LEU A 108 2.24 8.12 8.02
C LEU A 108 2.86 8.12 9.41
N GLU A 109 3.75 9.05 9.68
CA GLU A 109 4.41 9.18 10.98
C GLU A 109 3.37 9.49 12.07
N ILE A 110 2.49 10.45 11.83
CA ILE A 110 1.44 10.83 12.77
C ILE A 110 0.51 9.65 13.06
N TYR A 111 0.11 8.92 12.02
CA TYR A 111 -0.82 7.80 12.14
C TYR A 111 -0.20 6.59 12.82
N SER A 112 1.04 6.27 12.49
CA SER A 112 1.69 5.04 12.93
C SER A 112 2.27 5.12 14.34
N THR A 113 2.80 6.28 14.74
CA THR A 113 3.50 6.43 16.03
C THR A 113 2.69 5.92 17.23
N PRO A 114 1.42 6.32 17.45
CA PRO A 114 0.66 5.81 18.61
C PRO A 114 0.32 4.33 18.50
N ARG A 115 0.49 3.72 17.34
CA ARG A 115 0.18 2.30 17.10
C ARG A 115 1.40 1.41 17.26
N ARG A 116 2.58 1.99 17.36
CA ARG A 116 3.82 1.21 17.56
C ARG A 116 3.87 0.68 18.97
N ARG A 117 4.38 -0.54 19.11
CA ARG A 117 4.62 -1.12 20.42
C ARG A 117 5.83 -0.46 21.05
N ARG A 118 5.76 -0.28 22.35
CA ARG A 118 6.86 0.26 23.14
C ARG A 118 7.80 -0.85 23.56
#